data_7e5ff639b671d8a0042a8435fc3f8468
#
_entry.id   7e5ff639b671d8a0042a8435fc3f8468
#
_cell.length_a   1.000
_cell.length_b   1.000
_cell.length_c   1.000
_cell.angle_alpha   90.00
_cell.angle_beta   90.00
_cell.angle_gamma   90.00
#
_symmetry.space_group_name_H-M   'P 1'
#
loop_
_entity.id
_entity.type
_entity.pdbx_description
1 polymer ?
#
loop_
_entity_poly.entity_id
_entity_poly.type
_entity_poly.pdbx_seq_one_letter_code
_entity_poly.pdbx_strand_id
1 'polypeptide(L)'
;MKMKRIVSLCLSFLLLTSVAVAAETPAATEPSYEITPVTDQTMIRVWGTAVEVGENRVHLNNSNEEDIYSDIILNVGEETLVLDAVTGEKVSFDQVKENDVVYAYVGPAMTMSLPPQAFAQLILCNIPADFGVPSLVQAQSVTACGEGYDVRVDAETVLHMDKDVELLASESVAEPALENLKPGDVLLTWRQSGETACEAQGTVAKAMAFAVEYAGWLYAAPGELSVNGTAVELVEGTEPFVQDGKLMIPLRLVVEALGGKTEWDRESRTIQVLDVEGQVLYALNADESTYYKESGVELDLMVPAVLKDGTTFLAAEDVLRLQNLKLEVR
;
A
#
# COMPACT_ATOMS: atom_id res chain seq x y z
N MET A 1 -55.70 -59.49 -71.57
CA MET A 1 -54.72 -59.37 -70.54
C MET A 1 -54.10 -58.01 -70.66
N LYS A 2 -54.42 -57.01 -69.82
CA LYS A 2 -53.90 -55.64 -69.86
C LYS A 2 -53.44 -55.30 -68.46
N MET A 3 -52.12 -55.14 -68.27
CA MET A 3 -51.44 -54.73 -67.05
C MET A 3 -51.63 -53.24 -66.85
N LYS A 4 -52.25 -52.85 -65.73
CA LYS A 4 -52.36 -51.46 -65.30
C LYS A 4 -51.12 -51.07 -64.50
N ARG A 5 -50.39 -50.05 -64.95
CA ARG A 5 -49.33 -49.44 -64.27
C ARG A 5 -49.89 -48.46 -63.26
N ILE A 6 -49.56 -48.64 -61.96
CA ILE A 6 -49.85 -47.71 -60.89
C ILE A 6 -48.63 -46.79 -60.77
N VAL A 7 -48.82 -45.49 -60.98
CA VAL A 7 -47.83 -44.43 -60.74
C VAL A 7 -48.02 -43.98 -59.31
N SER A 8 -47.03 -44.27 -58.46
CA SER A 8 -46.96 -43.76 -57.07
C SER A 8 -46.33 -42.40 -57.11
N LEU A 9 -47.03 -41.37 -56.65
CA LEU A 9 -46.60 -40.01 -56.55
C LEU A 9 -45.99 -39.84 -55.11
N CYS A 10 -44.64 -39.86 -54.95
CA CYS A 10 -43.98 -39.53 -53.69
C CYS A 10 -43.92 -38.00 -53.52
N LEU A 11 -44.75 -37.52 -52.60
CA LEU A 11 -44.73 -36.13 -52.19
C LEU A 11 -43.61 -35.99 -51.11
N SER A 12 -42.47 -35.45 -51.53
CA SER A 12 -41.36 -35.15 -50.60
C SER A 12 -41.69 -33.87 -49.87
N PHE A 13 -41.98 -33.98 -48.55
CA PHE A 13 -42.12 -32.87 -47.66
C PHE A 13 -40.68 -32.41 -47.19
N LEU A 14 -40.25 -31.29 -47.72
CA LEU A 14 -39.00 -30.65 -47.26
C LEU A 14 -39.29 -29.89 -45.96
N LEU A 15 -38.96 -30.47 -44.83
CA LEU A 15 -38.89 -29.74 -43.53
C LEU A 15 -37.70 -28.84 -43.55
N LEU A 16 -37.90 -27.54 -43.76
CA LEU A 16 -36.89 -26.51 -43.40
C LEU A 16 -36.86 -26.34 -41.90
N THR A 17 -35.88 -26.97 -41.22
CA THR A 17 -35.53 -26.62 -39.87
C THR A 17 -34.67 -25.36 -39.91
N SER A 18 -35.25 -24.23 -39.56
CA SER A 18 -34.48 -23.01 -39.26
C SER A 18 -33.73 -23.20 -37.95
N VAL A 19 -32.41 -23.46 -38.00
CA VAL A 19 -31.53 -23.35 -36.87
C VAL A 19 -31.38 -21.88 -36.58
N ALA A 20 -32.06 -21.38 -35.54
CA ALA A 20 -31.76 -20.09 -34.96
C ALA A 20 -30.38 -20.20 -34.26
N VAL A 21 -29.34 -19.71 -34.92
CA VAL A 21 -28.06 -19.43 -34.26
C VAL A 21 -28.34 -18.26 -33.34
N ALA A 22 -28.51 -18.55 -32.07
CA ALA A 22 -28.42 -17.51 -31.04
C ALA A 22 -27.00 -16.94 -31.13
N ALA A 23 -26.87 -15.72 -31.59
CA ALA A 23 -25.62 -14.96 -31.43
C ALA A 23 -25.40 -14.80 -29.93
N GLU A 24 -24.46 -15.54 -29.36
CA GLU A 24 -23.95 -15.24 -28.03
C GLU A 24 -23.40 -13.82 -28.10
N THR A 25 -24.07 -12.91 -27.42
CA THR A 25 -23.53 -11.58 -27.14
C THR A 25 -22.26 -11.84 -26.35
N PRO A 26 -21.07 -11.37 -26.80
CA PRO A 26 -19.88 -11.52 -26.00
C PRO A 26 -20.16 -10.89 -24.63
N ALA A 27 -19.97 -11.67 -23.58
CA ALA A 27 -20.03 -11.15 -22.22
C ALA A 27 -19.11 -9.94 -22.18
N ALA A 28 -19.63 -8.80 -21.80
CA ALA A 28 -18.81 -7.61 -21.59
C ALA A 28 -17.74 -8.01 -20.58
N THR A 29 -16.48 -8.03 -21.01
CA THR A 29 -15.35 -8.26 -20.13
C THR A 29 -15.39 -7.12 -19.13
N GLU A 30 -15.61 -7.43 -17.86
CA GLU A 30 -15.50 -6.42 -16.81
C GLU A 30 -14.10 -5.79 -16.88
N PRO A 31 -14.01 -4.46 -16.79
CA PRO A 31 -12.71 -3.79 -16.85
C PRO A 31 -11.82 -4.30 -15.72
N SER A 32 -10.67 -4.84 -16.06
CA SER A 32 -9.67 -5.26 -15.06
C SER A 32 -9.10 -4.03 -14.37
N TYR A 33 -9.03 -4.09 -13.07
CA TYR A 33 -8.33 -3.10 -12.24
C TYR A 33 -7.58 -3.84 -11.12
N GLU A 34 -6.51 -3.23 -10.64
CA GLU A 34 -5.75 -3.71 -9.50
C GLU A 34 -5.61 -2.55 -8.50
N ILE A 35 -5.88 -2.82 -7.24
CA ILE A 35 -5.67 -1.86 -6.16
C ILE A 35 -4.36 -2.25 -5.48
N THR A 36 -3.34 -1.43 -5.64
CA THR A 36 -2.07 -1.60 -4.93
C THR A 36 -2.09 -0.69 -3.69
N PRO A 37 -2.18 -1.24 -2.47
CA PRO A 37 -2.16 -0.42 -1.28
C PRO A 37 -0.89 0.42 -1.20
N VAL A 38 -1.04 1.72 -1.04
CA VAL A 38 0.06 2.66 -0.83
C VAL A 38 -0.19 3.33 0.51
N THR A 39 0.76 3.22 1.44
CA THR A 39 0.68 4.00 2.68
C THR A 39 1.39 5.33 2.51
N ASP A 40 0.86 6.36 3.14
CA ASP A 40 1.48 7.69 3.19
C ASP A 40 2.70 7.74 4.13
N GLN A 41 2.98 6.66 4.82
CA GLN A 41 4.15 6.50 5.67
C GLN A 41 5.37 6.15 4.82
N THR A 42 5.78 7.09 3.98
CA THR A 42 7.07 6.98 3.28
C THR A 42 8.17 7.10 4.33
N MET A 43 8.63 5.95 4.81
CA MET A 43 9.81 5.90 5.68
C MET A 43 11.05 6.12 4.85
N ILE A 44 11.78 7.18 5.16
CA ILE A 44 13.05 7.48 4.52
C ILE A 44 14.14 6.73 5.28
N ARG A 45 14.87 5.87 4.58
CA ARG A 45 16.06 5.20 5.12
C ARG A 45 17.24 6.15 5.07
N VAL A 46 17.84 6.40 6.22
CA VAL A 46 19.08 7.18 6.38
C VAL A 46 20.14 6.32 7.05
N TRP A 47 21.40 6.62 6.80
CA TRP A 47 22.49 5.88 7.40
C TRP A 47 23.76 6.73 7.51
N GLY A 48 24.66 6.33 8.37
CA GLY A 48 25.96 6.96 8.49
C GLY A 48 26.74 6.45 9.69
N THR A 49 27.92 7.00 9.84
CA THR A 49 28.71 6.87 11.09
C THR A 49 28.21 7.89 12.09
N ALA A 50 27.99 7.49 13.32
CA ALA A 50 27.64 8.37 14.42
C ALA A 50 28.84 9.26 14.77
N VAL A 51 28.78 10.52 14.37
CA VAL A 51 29.88 11.49 14.62
C VAL A 51 29.72 12.21 15.95
N GLU A 52 28.51 12.31 16.47
CA GLU A 52 28.17 12.83 17.80
C GLU A 52 26.98 12.06 18.34
N VAL A 53 27.04 11.62 19.59
CA VAL A 53 25.92 10.94 20.27
C VAL A 53 25.61 11.72 21.54
N GLY A 54 24.39 12.26 21.62
CA GLY A 54 23.85 12.93 22.80
C GLY A 54 22.87 12.04 23.56
N GLU A 55 22.24 12.56 24.59
CA GLU A 55 21.24 11.82 25.38
C GLU A 55 20.03 11.35 24.55
N ASN A 56 19.50 12.24 23.70
CA ASN A 56 18.30 12.01 22.91
C ASN A 56 18.50 12.35 21.43
N ARG A 57 19.72 12.24 20.92
CA ARG A 57 20.02 12.51 19.51
C ARG A 57 21.32 11.85 19.08
N VAL A 58 21.40 11.56 17.79
CA VAL A 58 22.64 11.14 17.14
C VAL A 58 22.82 11.91 15.83
N HIS A 59 24.05 12.38 15.60
CA HIS A 59 24.43 13.01 14.34
C HIS A 59 25.13 11.97 13.47
N LEU A 60 24.54 11.69 12.31
CA LEU A 60 25.07 10.73 11.34
C LEU A 60 25.70 11.43 10.15
N ASN A 61 26.83 10.87 9.68
CA ASN A 61 27.47 11.29 8.44
C ASN A 61 27.96 10.06 7.66
N ASN A 62 27.60 9.94 6.38
CA ASN A 62 27.98 8.79 5.53
C ASN A 62 29.02 9.12 4.44
N SER A 63 29.50 10.35 4.35
CA SER A 63 30.48 10.82 3.37
C SER A 63 30.07 10.62 1.89
N ASN A 64 28.81 10.31 1.61
CA ASN A 64 28.30 10.17 0.24
C ASN A 64 27.68 11.51 -0.22
N GLU A 65 28.42 12.27 -1.01
CA GLU A 65 27.97 13.59 -1.49
C GLU A 65 26.72 13.53 -2.41
N GLU A 66 26.40 12.36 -2.95
CA GLU A 66 25.18 12.16 -3.76
C GLU A 66 23.94 11.89 -2.91
N ASP A 67 24.11 11.50 -1.65
CA ASP A 67 23.01 11.27 -0.71
C ASP A 67 22.58 12.58 -0.07
N ILE A 68 21.36 13.01 -0.33
CA ILE A 68 20.81 14.26 0.22
C ILE A 68 20.70 14.24 1.75
N TYR A 69 20.77 13.07 2.36
CA TYR A 69 20.74 12.84 3.81
C TYR A 69 22.09 12.35 4.34
N SER A 70 23.18 12.60 3.60
CA SER A 70 24.53 12.20 4.00
C SER A 70 24.98 12.80 5.34
N ASP A 71 24.37 13.89 5.74
CA ASP A 71 24.66 14.61 6.99
C ASP A 71 23.31 14.97 7.66
N ILE A 72 22.94 14.25 8.73
CA ILE A 72 21.61 14.35 9.35
C ILE A 72 21.69 14.18 10.86
N ILE A 73 20.87 14.93 11.60
CA ILE A 73 20.68 14.74 13.04
C ILE A 73 19.35 14.01 13.28
N LEU A 74 19.42 12.88 13.96
CA LEU A 74 18.26 12.12 14.39
C LEU A 74 17.91 12.46 15.83
N ASN A 75 16.69 12.91 16.05
CA ASN A 75 16.13 13.05 17.39
C ASN A 75 15.50 11.72 17.81
N VAL A 76 15.74 11.31 19.04
CA VAL A 76 15.32 10.01 19.61
C VAL A 76 14.38 10.28 20.78
N GLY A 77 13.27 9.61 20.85
CA GLY A 77 12.27 9.73 21.91
C GLY A 77 11.78 8.38 22.42
N GLU A 78 10.80 8.40 23.29
CA GLU A 78 10.20 7.18 23.87
C GLU A 78 9.56 6.27 22.81
N GLU A 79 9.06 6.86 21.71
CA GLU A 79 8.45 6.14 20.60
C GLU A 79 9.48 5.60 19.57
N THR A 80 10.76 5.95 19.72
CA THR A 80 11.81 5.45 18.83
C THR A 80 12.13 4.00 19.17
N LEU A 81 11.89 3.10 18.21
CA LEU A 81 12.31 1.70 18.34
C LEU A 81 13.80 1.57 18.00
N VAL A 82 14.60 1.07 18.93
CA VAL A 82 16.02 0.80 18.72
C VAL A 82 16.23 -0.71 18.74
N LEU A 83 16.77 -1.26 17.64
CA LEU A 83 17.01 -2.68 17.48
C LEU A 83 18.48 -2.98 17.21
N ASP A 84 18.94 -4.10 17.77
CA ASP A 84 20.16 -4.75 17.33
C ASP A 84 19.94 -5.28 15.91
N ALA A 85 20.75 -4.84 14.95
CA ALA A 85 20.56 -5.17 13.53
C ALA A 85 20.75 -6.66 13.23
N VAL A 86 21.50 -7.39 14.06
CA VAL A 86 21.78 -8.82 13.86
C VAL A 86 20.68 -9.69 14.44
N THR A 87 20.30 -9.41 15.68
CA THR A 87 19.33 -10.25 16.41
C THR A 87 17.88 -9.83 16.17
N GLY A 88 17.63 -8.54 15.93
CA GLY A 88 16.30 -7.95 15.91
C GLY A 88 15.76 -7.67 17.32
N GLU A 89 16.54 -7.87 18.36
CA GLU A 89 16.12 -7.58 19.73
C GLU A 89 16.09 -6.08 19.99
N LYS A 90 15.10 -5.64 20.77
CA LYS A 90 15.03 -4.26 21.25
C LYS A 90 16.18 -3.99 22.22
N VAL A 91 16.88 -2.91 21.98
CA VAL A 91 17.99 -2.46 22.81
C VAL A 91 17.80 -0.99 23.23
N SER A 92 18.58 -0.56 24.22
CA SER A 92 18.53 0.83 24.64
C SER A 92 19.38 1.71 23.71
N PHE A 93 18.96 2.96 23.47
CA PHE A 93 19.68 3.92 22.64
C PHE A 93 21.10 4.21 23.16
N ASP A 94 21.36 4.03 24.45
CA ASP A 94 22.69 4.18 25.03
C ASP A 94 23.73 3.16 24.54
N GLN A 95 23.31 2.14 23.79
CA GLN A 95 24.22 1.24 23.08
C GLN A 95 24.86 1.86 21.85
N VAL A 96 24.22 2.87 21.24
CA VAL A 96 24.81 3.62 20.11
C VAL A 96 25.98 4.45 20.61
N LYS A 97 27.15 4.30 20.01
CA LYS A 97 28.37 5.01 20.34
C LYS A 97 28.90 5.83 19.18
N GLU A 98 29.74 6.82 19.47
CA GLU A 98 30.49 7.49 18.43
C GLU A 98 31.34 6.49 17.62
N ASN A 99 31.39 6.68 16.32
CA ASN A 99 32.00 5.85 15.30
C ASN A 99 31.24 4.54 14.98
N ASP A 100 30.10 4.26 15.61
CA ASP A 100 29.24 3.16 15.17
C ASP A 100 28.57 3.48 13.82
N VAL A 101 28.39 2.46 13.01
CA VAL A 101 27.51 2.56 11.82
C VAL A 101 26.08 2.38 12.29
N VAL A 102 25.23 3.31 11.90
CA VAL A 102 23.81 3.34 12.26
C VAL A 102 22.98 3.47 11.01
N TYR A 103 21.91 2.70 10.92
CA TYR A 103 20.82 2.89 9.95
C TYR A 103 19.57 3.30 10.71
N ALA A 104 18.80 4.18 10.10
CA ALA A 104 17.54 4.60 10.71
C ALA A 104 16.45 4.81 9.66
N TYR A 105 15.23 4.79 10.13
CA TYR A 105 14.05 5.13 9.35
C TYR A 105 13.37 6.32 10.00
N VAL A 106 13.13 7.35 9.18
CA VAL A 106 12.53 8.61 9.59
C VAL A 106 11.30 8.91 8.73
N GLY A 107 10.38 9.67 9.27
CA GLY A 107 9.26 10.20 8.48
C GLY A 107 9.71 11.31 7.53
N PRO A 108 8.83 11.77 6.62
CA PRO A 108 9.15 12.83 5.65
C PRO A 108 9.33 14.21 6.29
N ALA A 109 8.84 14.40 7.52
CA ALA A 109 8.96 15.68 8.22
C ALA A 109 10.38 15.90 8.73
N MET A 110 11.06 16.89 8.16
CA MET A 110 12.43 17.28 8.55
C MET A 110 12.53 18.79 8.68
N THR A 111 13.50 19.23 9.51
CA THR A 111 13.78 20.67 9.58
C THR A 111 14.55 21.14 8.35
N MET A 112 14.41 22.42 8.01
CA MET A 112 15.18 23.05 6.94
C MET A 112 16.56 23.58 7.41
N SER A 113 17.09 23.06 8.53
CA SER A 113 18.44 23.37 9.03
C SER A 113 19.52 22.60 8.24
N LEU A 114 20.77 22.99 8.39
CA LEU A 114 21.94 22.29 7.89
C LEU A 114 22.86 21.95 9.06
N PRO A 115 23.01 20.66 9.41
CA PRO A 115 22.32 19.51 8.85
C PRO A 115 20.81 19.52 9.17
N PRO A 116 19.98 18.85 8.33
CA PRO A 116 18.57 18.65 8.63
C PRO A 116 18.39 17.78 9.87
N GLN A 117 17.26 17.94 10.54
CA GLN A 117 16.92 17.14 11.71
C GLN A 117 15.60 16.41 11.45
N ALA A 118 15.55 15.14 11.80
CA ALA A 118 14.37 14.31 11.73
C ALA A 118 14.15 13.55 13.03
N PHE A 119 12.92 13.10 13.27
CA PHE A 119 12.61 12.18 14.36
C PHE A 119 12.78 10.74 13.88
N ALA A 120 13.62 9.95 14.59
CA ALA A 120 13.82 8.56 14.25
C ALA A 120 12.65 7.71 14.75
N GLN A 121 12.05 6.93 13.85
CA GLN A 121 11.01 5.96 14.21
C GLN A 121 11.63 4.59 14.51
N LEU A 122 12.66 4.20 13.74
CA LEU A 122 13.42 2.96 13.93
C LEU A 122 14.92 3.28 13.79
N ILE A 123 15.72 2.76 14.71
CA ILE A 123 17.18 2.78 14.65
C ILE A 123 17.68 1.34 14.66
N LEU A 124 18.60 1.02 13.75
CA LEU A 124 19.35 -0.23 13.69
C LEU A 124 20.79 0.03 14.08
N CYS A 125 21.27 -0.60 15.12
CA CYS A 125 22.64 -0.47 15.64
C CYS A 125 23.33 -1.82 15.76
N ASN A 126 24.55 -1.84 16.32
CA ASN A 126 25.37 -3.06 16.47
C ASN A 126 25.62 -3.78 15.14
N ILE A 127 25.90 -3.04 14.07
CA ILE A 127 26.05 -3.54 12.71
C ILE A 127 27.51 -3.99 12.50
N PRO A 128 27.79 -5.30 12.36
CA PRO A 128 29.13 -5.79 12.02
C PRO A 128 29.55 -5.34 10.62
N ALA A 129 30.86 -5.26 10.41
CA ALA A 129 31.40 -5.05 9.08
C ALA A 129 30.90 -6.15 8.12
N ASP A 130 30.55 -5.76 6.90
CA ASP A 130 30.04 -6.65 5.83
C ASP A 130 28.69 -7.33 6.15
N PHE A 131 27.96 -6.88 7.19
CA PHE A 131 26.65 -7.39 7.51
C PHE A 131 25.56 -6.81 6.60
N GLY A 132 24.71 -7.68 6.06
CA GLY A 132 23.54 -7.29 5.28
C GLY A 132 22.47 -6.66 6.19
N VAL A 133 22.44 -5.33 6.23
CA VAL A 133 21.52 -4.58 7.10
C VAL A 133 20.07 -4.84 6.70
N PRO A 134 19.19 -5.20 7.65
CA PRO A 134 17.79 -5.44 7.36
C PRO A 134 17.09 -4.21 6.77
N SER A 135 16.10 -4.46 5.94
CA SER A 135 15.35 -3.42 5.27
C SER A 135 13.90 -3.42 5.68
N LEU A 136 13.40 -2.23 6.02
CA LEU A 136 11.97 -2.03 6.23
C LEU A 136 11.28 -1.95 4.87
N VAL A 137 10.29 -2.79 4.66
CA VAL A 137 9.55 -2.89 3.41
C VAL A 137 8.05 -2.96 3.69
N GLN A 138 7.25 -2.57 2.71
CA GLN A 138 5.82 -2.75 2.76
C GLN A 138 5.40 -3.82 1.75
N ALA A 139 4.57 -4.77 2.18
CA ALA A 139 4.00 -5.76 1.32
C ALA A 139 2.97 -5.12 0.38
N GLN A 140 3.22 -5.10 -0.93
CA GLN A 140 2.23 -4.70 -1.93
C GLN A 140 1.29 -5.85 -2.28
N SER A 141 1.83 -7.07 -2.36
CA SER A 141 1.04 -8.29 -2.48
C SER A 141 1.71 -9.44 -1.72
N VAL A 142 0.90 -10.40 -1.30
CA VAL A 142 1.34 -11.64 -0.64
C VAL A 142 0.68 -12.80 -1.36
N THR A 143 1.49 -13.69 -1.94
CA THR A 143 1.01 -14.81 -2.76
C THR A 143 1.65 -16.11 -2.28
N ALA A 144 0.85 -17.15 -2.08
CA ALA A 144 1.37 -18.45 -1.71
C ALA A 144 2.28 -19.00 -2.82
N CYS A 145 3.47 -19.48 -2.44
CA CYS A 145 4.44 -20.09 -3.34
C CYS A 145 5.12 -21.28 -2.67
N GLY A 146 4.91 -22.49 -3.18
CA GLY A 146 5.40 -23.71 -2.56
C GLY A 146 4.82 -23.93 -1.16
N GLU A 147 5.68 -24.08 -0.16
CA GLU A 147 5.29 -24.19 1.26
C GLU A 147 5.40 -22.81 1.98
N GLY A 148 5.73 -21.74 1.26
CA GLY A 148 5.91 -20.39 1.79
C GLY A 148 5.09 -19.34 1.03
N TYR A 149 5.55 -18.09 1.06
CA TYR A 149 4.90 -16.95 0.44
C TYR A 149 5.89 -16.07 -0.29
N ASP A 150 5.47 -15.57 -1.45
CA ASP A 150 6.12 -14.49 -2.16
C ASP A 150 5.50 -13.16 -1.76
N VAL A 151 6.33 -12.25 -1.28
CA VAL A 151 5.94 -10.89 -0.86
C VAL A 151 6.52 -9.90 -1.86
N ARG A 152 5.68 -9.29 -2.66
CA ARG A 152 6.07 -8.20 -3.54
C ARG A 152 6.16 -6.92 -2.72
N VAL A 153 7.28 -6.22 -2.83
CA VAL A 153 7.55 -5.00 -2.06
C VAL A 153 7.64 -3.74 -2.94
N ASP A 154 7.91 -3.93 -4.23
CA ASP A 154 7.88 -2.88 -5.25
C ASP A 154 7.67 -3.49 -6.65
N ALA A 155 7.73 -2.67 -7.71
CA ALA A 155 7.50 -3.11 -9.08
C ALA A 155 8.49 -4.20 -9.55
N GLU A 156 9.71 -4.21 -9.00
CA GLU A 156 10.83 -5.05 -9.45
C GLU A 156 11.21 -6.11 -8.40
N THR A 157 10.85 -5.90 -7.12
CA THR A 157 11.34 -6.71 -6.00
C THR A 157 10.25 -7.61 -5.45
N VAL A 158 10.50 -8.92 -5.50
CA VAL A 158 9.73 -9.95 -4.82
C VAL A 158 10.65 -10.68 -3.85
N LEU A 159 10.22 -10.84 -2.62
CA LEU A 159 10.94 -11.55 -1.55
C LEU A 159 10.24 -12.86 -1.24
N HIS A 160 10.98 -13.96 -1.18
CA HIS A 160 10.44 -15.25 -0.75
C HIS A 160 10.62 -15.44 0.75
N MET A 161 9.55 -15.82 1.42
CA MET A 161 9.52 -16.25 2.82
C MET A 161 9.15 -17.73 2.87
N ASP A 162 10.11 -18.59 3.16
CA ASP A 162 9.85 -20.03 3.34
C ASP A 162 9.01 -20.26 4.61
N LYS A 163 8.33 -21.40 4.71
CA LYS A 163 7.55 -21.77 5.91
C LYS A 163 8.36 -21.72 7.21
N ASP A 164 9.67 -21.95 7.11
CA ASP A 164 10.60 -22.00 8.24
C ASP A 164 11.28 -20.65 8.51
N VAL A 165 10.83 -19.54 7.87
CA VAL A 165 11.34 -18.20 8.14
C VAL A 165 11.18 -17.84 9.61
N GLU A 166 12.23 -17.28 10.20
CA GLU A 166 12.17 -16.81 11.59
C GLU A 166 11.32 -15.54 11.67
N LEU A 167 10.12 -15.64 12.23
CA LEU A 167 9.26 -14.49 12.48
C LEU A 167 9.46 -13.97 13.89
N LEU A 168 9.94 -12.75 13.99
CA LEU A 168 10.14 -12.06 15.26
C LEU A 168 8.87 -11.31 15.67
N ALA A 169 8.53 -11.43 16.95
CA ALA A 169 7.51 -10.59 17.55
C ALA A 169 7.99 -9.14 17.63
N SER A 170 7.08 -8.19 17.40
CA SER A 170 7.28 -6.78 17.70
C SER A 170 6.39 -6.37 18.88
N GLU A 171 6.55 -5.15 19.39
CA GLU A 171 5.65 -4.62 20.43
C GLU A 171 4.20 -4.55 19.95
N SER A 172 3.99 -4.39 18.64
CA SER A 172 2.67 -4.28 18.03
C SER A 172 2.11 -5.61 17.52
N VAL A 173 2.97 -6.63 17.30
CA VAL A 173 2.58 -7.98 16.83
C VAL A 173 3.26 -9.03 17.69
N ALA A 174 2.56 -9.50 18.72
CA ALA A 174 3.11 -10.45 19.69
C ALA A 174 3.26 -11.88 19.12
N GLU A 175 2.36 -12.29 18.24
CA GLU A 175 2.32 -13.64 17.64
C GLU A 175 2.26 -13.52 16.10
N PRO A 176 3.40 -13.23 15.45
CA PRO A 176 3.44 -13.13 14.00
C PRO A 176 3.29 -14.51 13.36
N ALA A 177 2.52 -14.59 12.27
CA ALA A 177 2.35 -15.81 11.50
C ALA A 177 2.31 -15.47 9.99
N LEU A 178 2.95 -16.30 9.17
CA LEU A 178 3.03 -16.08 7.72
C LEU A 178 1.66 -16.02 7.05
N GLU A 179 0.74 -16.88 7.47
CA GLU A 179 -0.63 -16.93 6.95
C GLU A 179 -1.45 -15.68 7.26
N ASN A 180 -0.99 -14.87 8.21
CA ASN A 180 -1.63 -13.59 8.58
C ASN A 180 -1.09 -12.41 7.81
N LEU A 181 -0.01 -12.58 7.04
CA LEU A 181 0.55 -11.51 6.22
C LEU A 181 -0.43 -11.08 5.12
N LYS A 182 -0.55 -9.78 4.94
CA LYS A 182 -1.49 -9.17 3.99
C LYS A 182 -0.83 -8.01 3.25
N PRO A 183 -1.36 -7.65 2.07
CA PRO A 183 -1.00 -6.39 1.44
C PRO A 183 -1.17 -5.22 2.42
N GLY A 184 -0.20 -4.32 2.44
CA GLY A 184 -0.12 -3.18 3.36
C GLY A 184 0.67 -3.43 4.63
N ASP A 185 0.97 -4.68 5.00
CA ASP A 185 1.78 -4.97 6.19
C ASP A 185 3.21 -4.45 6.02
N VAL A 186 3.77 -3.91 7.10
CA VAL A 186 5.14 -3.41 7.15
C VAL A 186 6.03 -4.45 7.81
N LEU A 187 7.14 -4.77 7.14
CA LEU A 187 8.07 -5.81 7.57
C LEU A 187 9.50 -5.27 7.61
N LEU A 188 10.22 -5.54 8.68
CA LEU A 188 11.67 -5.45 8.68
C LEU A 188 12.20 -6.82 8.26
N THR A 189 12.98 -6.89 7.18
CA THR A 189 13.40 -8.15 6.55
C THR A 189 14.93 -8.28 6.53
N TRP A 190 15.42 -9.44 7.00
CA TRP A 190 16.83 -9.88 6.86
C TRP A 190 16.93 -10.78 5.64
N ARG A 191 17.57 -10.28 4.60
CA ARG A 191 17.71 -11.00 3.32
C ARG A 191 18.89 -11.96 3.34
N GLN A 192 18.71 -13.12 2.71
CA GLN A 192 19.80 -14.04 2.37
C GLN A 192 20.02 -14.07 0.86
N SER A 193 21.29 -14.24 0.47
CA SER A 193 21.61 -14.62 -0.90
C SER A 193 21.29 -16.12 -1.08
N GLY A 194 20.48 -16.46 -2.07
CA GLY A 194 20.10 -17.85 -2.36
C GLY A 194 19.30 -17.96 -3.64
N GLU A 195 19.27 -19.16 -4.22
CA GLU A 195 18.35 -19.48 -5.31
C GLU A 195 16.94 -19.68 -4.71
N THR A 196 15.95 -19.07 -5.34
CA THR A 196 14.54 -19.20 -4.96
C THR A 196 13.82 -20.11 -5.94
N ALA A 197 12.89 -20.92 -5.45
CA ALA A 197 12.08 -21.80 -6.30
C ALA A 197 10.97 -21.08 -7.05
N CYS A 198 10.74 -19.79 -6.72
CA CYS A 198 9.65 -18.96 -7.20
C CYS A 198 10.21 -17.73 -7.93
N GLU A 199 9.38 -16.77 -8.32
CA GLU A 199 9.80 -15.55 -9.04
C GLU A 199 10.62 -14.55 -8.20
N ALA A 200 10.89 -14.88 -6.93
CA ALA A 200 11.55 -14.00 -6.00
C ALA A 200 13.03 -13.78 -6.34
N GLN A 201 13.53 -12.56 -6.12
CA GLN A 201 14.93 -12.19 -6.30
C GLN A 201 15.75 -12.31 -5.01
N GLY A 202 15.19 -12.86 -3.95
CA GLY A 202 15.89 -13.07 -2.70
C GLY A 202 15.03 -13.80 -1.67
N THR A 203 15.70 -14.49 -0.75
CA THR A 203 15.05 -15.19 0.35
C THR A 203 15.17 -14.35 1.61
N VAL A 204 14.12 -14.34 2.43
CA VAL A 204 14.12 -13.74 3.75
C VAL A 204 14.44 -14.81 4.78
N ALA A 205 15.53 -14.62 5.53
CA ALA A 205 15.90 -15.52 6.62
C ALA A 205 15.12 -15.26 7.90
N LYS A 206 14.83 -13.99 8.12
CA LYS A 206 14.18 -13.47 9.31
C LYS A 206 13.32 -12.29 8.95
N ALA A 207 12.15 -12.14 9.57
CA ALA A 207 11.31 -10.96 9.41
C ALA A 207 10.68 -10.56 10.75
N MET A 208 10.44 -9.26 10.91
CA MET A 208 9.65 -8.71 12.01
C MET A 208 8.47 -7.94 11.41
N ALA A 209 7.25 -8.33 11.77
CA ALA A 209 6.04 -7.65 11.33
C ALA A 209 5.69 -6.51 12.30
N PHE A 210 5.25 -5.38 11.74
CA PHE A 210 4.74 -4.26 12.52
C PHE A 210 3.25 -4.10 12.25
N ALA A 211 2.46 -3.95 13.30
CA ALA A 211 1.07 -3.57 13.14
C ALA A 211 1.03 -2.14 12.61
N VAL A 212 0.30 -1.94 11.55
CA VAL A 212 -0.09 -0.61 11.08
C VAL A 212 -1.45 -0.32 11.68
N GLU A 213 -1.55 0.72 12.49
CA GLU A 213 -2.84 1.19 12.98
C GLU A 213 -3.56 1.89 11.85
N TYR A 214 -4.58 1.24 11.33
CA TYR A 214 -5.45 1.81 10.31
C TYR A 214 -6.65 2.49 10.97
N ALA A 215 -7.09 3.60 10.41
CA ALA A 215 -8.34 4.26 10.80
C ALA A 215 -9.57 3.38 10.51
N GLY A 216 -9.42 2.39 9.61
CA GLY A 216 -10.48 1.46 9.26
C GLY A 216 -10.12 0.54 8.10
N TRP A 217 -11.13 -0.17 7.60
CA TRP A 217 -11.03 -1.08 6.45
C TRP A 217 -11.94 -0.61 5.33
N LEU A 218 -11.44 -0.67 4.12
CA LEU A 218 -12.18 -0.33 2.91
C LEU A 218 -12.29 -1.57 2.02
N TYR A 219 -13.51 -1.94 1.66
CA TYR A 219 -13.80 -2.79 0.52
C TYR A 219 -14.43 -1.94 -0.58
N ALA A 220 -13.95 -2.07 -1.80
CA ALA A 220 -14.52 -1.40 -2.95
C ALA A 220 -14.41 -2.28 -4.20
N ALA A 221 -15.48 -2.28 -4.99
CA ALA A 221 -15.58 -2.86 -6.32
C ALA A 221 -16.50 -1.96 -7.15
N PRO A 222 -16.55 -2.11 -8.49
CA PRO A 222 -17.50 -1.37 -9.31
C PRO A 222 -18.94 -1.54 -8.79
N GLY A 223 -19.57 -0.42 -8.40
CA GLY A 223 -20.93 -0.42 -7.82
C GLY A 223 -21.04 -0.89 -6.36
N GLU A 224 -19.94 -1.23 -5.69
CA GLU A 224 -19.95 -1.69 -4.30
C GLU A 224 -18.93 -0.91 -3.46
N LEU A 225 -19.30 -0.56 -2.23
CA LEU A 225 -18.45 0.13 -1.27
C LEU A 225 -18.83 -0.28 0.16
N SER A 226 -17.85 -0.63 0.98
CA SER A 226 -18.06 -0.77 2.43
C SER A 226 -16.88 -0.22 3.21
N VAL A 227 -17.18 0.34 4.38
CA VAL A 227 -16.19 0.86 5.32
C VAL A 227 -16.42 0.17 6.65
N ASN A 228 -15.36 -0.39 7.24
CA ASN A 228 -15.43 -1.14 8.50
C ASN A 228 -16.49 -2.26 8.48
N GLY A 229 -16.63 -2.96 7.33
CA GLY A 229 -17.61 -4.02 7.13
C GLY A 229 -19.05 -3.55 6.97
N THR A 230 -19.32 -2.25 7.05
CA THR A 230 -20.66 -1.67 6.83
C THR A 230 -20.79 -1.20 5.39
N ALA A 231 -21.80 -1.71 4.67
CA ALA A 231 -22.09 -1.25 3.32
C ALA A 231 -22.45 0.24 3.31
N VAL A 232 -21.85 1.00 2.39
CA VAL A 232 -22.15 2.41 2.17
C VAL A 232 -23.31 2.53 1.20
N GLU A 233 -24.32 3.31 1.54
CA GLU A 233 -25.45 3.57 0.64
C GLU A 233 -24.99 4.40 -0.54
N LEU A 234 -25.04 3.81 -1.75
CA LEU A 234 -24.70 4.45 -3.00
C LEU A 234 -25.97 5.01 -3.64
N VAL A 235 -25.92 6.27 -4.06
CA VAL A 235 -26.97 6.91 -4.86
C VAL A 235 -26.47 7.10 -6.29
N GLU A 236 -27.39 7.30 -7.23
CA GLU A 236 -27.05 7.49 -8.65
C GLU A 236 -25.92 8.55 -8.82
N GLY A 237 -24.83 8.17 -9.48
CA GLY A 237 -23.66 9.02 -9.70
C GLY A 237 -22.62 8.99 -8.58
N THR A 238 -22.77 8.12 -7.55
CA THR A 238 -21.77 7.95 -6.49
C THR A 238 -21.15 6.55 -6.48
N GLU A 239 -21.47 5.71 -7.46
CA GLU A 239 -20.96 4.35 -7.54
C GLU A 239 -19.47 4.35 -7.90
N PRO A 240 -18.65 3.53 -7.24
CA PRO A 240 -17.28 3.27 -7.68
C PRO A 240 -17.25 2.76 -9.11
N PHE A 241 -16.31 3.24 -9.92
CA PHE A 241 -16.17 2.87 -11.33
C PHE A 241 -14.70 2.75 -11.72
N VAL A 242 -14.42 2.03 -12.81
CA VAL A 242 -13.06 1.89 -13.34
C VAL A 242 -12.80 2.95 -14.40
N GLN A 243 -11.69 3.69 -14.25
CA GLN A 243 -11.19 4.63 -15.25
C GLN A 243 -9.68 4.42 -15.41
N ASP A 244 -9.22 4.22 -16.64
CA ASP A 244 -7.80 4.02 -16.99
C ASP A 244 -7.11 2.92 -16.16
N GLY A 245 -7.83 1.83 -15.84
CA GLY A 245 -7.35 0.71 -15.04
C GLY A 245 -7.28 0.97 -13.52
N LYS A 246 -7.79 2.11 -13.05
CA LYS A 246 -7.90 2.45 -11.63
C LYS A 246 -9.35 2.43 -11.17
N LEU A 247 -9.58 1.89 -9.97
CA LEU A 247 -10.89 1.96 -9.34
C LEU A 247 -11.06 3.34 -8.68
N MET A 248 -12.01 4.11 -9.16
CA MET A 248 -12.33 5.44 -8.67
C MET A 248 -13.40 5.36 -7.57
N ILE A 249 -13.13 5.94 -6.41
CA ILE A 249 -13.97 5.85 -5.19
C ILE A 249 -14.49 7.22 -4.81
N PRO A 250 -15.79 7.35 -4.45
CA PRO A 250 -16.37 8.62 -4.02
C PRO A 250 -15.83 9.03 -2.66
N LEU A 251 -14.96 10.03 -2.63
CA LEU A 251 -14.23 10.47 -1.43
C LEU A 251 -15.14 10.81 -0.26
N ARG A 252 -16.18 11.62 -0.50
CA ARG A 252 -17.10 12.08 0.55
C ARG A 252 -17.71 10.92 1.33
N LEU A 253 -18.19 9.89 0.62
CA LEU A 253 -18.86 8.77 1.26
C LEU A 253 -17.96 7.98 2.19
N VAL A 254 -16.68 7.84 1.82
CA VAL A 254 -15.69 7.18 2.69
C VAL A 254 -15.39 8.02 3.92
N VAL A 255 -15.16 9.32 3.74
CA VAL A 255 -14.88 10.26 4.83
C VAL A 255 -16.05 10.30 5.84
N GLU A 256 -17.28 10.40 5.35
CA GLU A 256 -18.49 10.40 6.20
C GLU A 256 -18.69 9.06 6.93
N ALA A 257 -18.39 7.93 6.26
CA ALA A 257 -18.46 6.61 6.90
C ALA A 257 -17.40 6.42 8.01
N LEU A 258 -16.32 7.19 7.99
CA LEU A 258 -15.30 7.26 9.04
C LEU A 258 -15.65 8.30 10.13
N GLY A 259 -16.75 9.03 9.97
CA GLY A 259 -17.20 10.06 10.91
C GLY A 259 -16.63 11.46 10.65
N GLY A 260 -15.80 11.61 9.62
CA GLY A 260 -15.28 12.89 9.18
C GLY A 260 -16.24 13.68 8.29
N LYS A 261 -15.77 14.75 7.67
CA LYS A 261 -16.54 15.60 6.77
C LYS A 261 -15.73 16.06 5.59
N THR A 262 -16.41 16.40 4.48
CA THR A 262 -15.81 17.13 3.36
C THR A 262 -16.49 18.49 3.23
N GLU A 263 -15.70 19.54 3.13
CA GLU A 263 -16.20 20.92 2.96
C GLU A 263 -15.58 21.57 1.73
N TRP A 264 -16.38 22.41 1.06
CA TRP A 264 -15.91 23.20 -0.07
C TRP A 264 -15.46 24.59 0.41
N ASP A 265 -14.17 24.85 0.31
CA ASP A 265 -13.62 26.19 0.54
C ASP A 265 -13.71 27.03 -0.76
N ARG A 266 -14.48 28.10 -0.69
CA ARG A 266 -14.71 29.01 -1.84
C ARG A 266 -13.51 29.91 -2.12
N GLU A 267 -12.72 30.23 -1.11
CA GLU A 267 -11.60 31.15 -1.21
C GLU A 267 -10.42 30.47 -1.92
N SER A 268 -10.03 29.30 -1.44
CA SER A 268 -8.98 28.48 -2.03
C SER A 268 -9.45 27.63 -3.21
N ARG A 269 -10.78 27.45 -3.39
CA ARG A 269 -11.41 26.56 -4.39
C ARG A 269 -10.98 25.11 -4.23
N THR A 270 -10.86 24.67 -2.99
CA THR A 270 -10.45 23.31 -2.63
C THR A 270 -11.56 22.56 -1.91
N ILE A 271 -11.46 21.23 -1.97
CA ILE A 271 -12.21 20.34 -1.13
C ILE A 271 -11.36 20.08 0.10
N GLN A 272 -11.81 20.52 1.26
CA GLN A 272 -11.18 20.23 2.54
C GLN A 272 -11.76 18.94 3.11
N VAL A 273 -10.89 18.06 3.59
CA VAL A 273 -11.26 16.84 4.31
C VAL A 273 -10.92 17.05 5.77
N LEU A 274 -11.92 16.88 6.62
CA LEU A 274 -11.85 17.10 8.05
C LEU A 274 -12.05 15.79 8.80
N ASP A 275 -11.35 15.65 9.92
CA ASP A 275 -11.51 14.53 10.84
C ASP A 275 -12.80 14.64 11.67
N VAL A 276 -12.96 13.73 12.63
CA VAL A 276 -14.11 13.68 13.55
C VAL A 276 -14.15 14.87 14.51
N GLU A 277 -13.02 15.54 14.75
CA GLU A 277 -12.88 16.71 15.62
C GLU A 277 -13.07 18.02 14.83
N GLY A 278 -13.15 17.95 13.50
CA GLY A 278 -13.30 19.08 12.58
C GLY A 278 -11.99 19.76 12.24
N GLN A 279 -10.85 19.09 12.40
CA GLN A 279 -9.54 19.58 11.95
C GLN A 279 -9.34 19.19 10.48
N VAL A 280 -8.71 20.08 9.70
CA VAL A 280 -8.41 19.81 8.30
C VAL A 280 -7.25 18.84 8.21
N LEU A 281 -7.49 17.65 7.69
CA LEU A 281 -6.46 16.66 7.42
C LEU A 281 -5.67 17.00 6.16
N TYR A 282 -6.38 17.37 5.10
CA TYR A 282 -5.81 17.79 3.82
C TYR A 282 -6.86 18.51 2.97
N ALA A 283 -6.38 19.16 1.93
CA ALA A 283 -7.21 19.82 0.93
C ALA A 283 -6.77 19.42 -0.48
N LEU A 284 -7.69 19.31 -1.42
CA LEU A 284 -7.40 18.99 -2.82
C LEU A 284 -8.30 19.79 -3.77
N ASN A 285 -7.81 20.02 -4.98
CA ASN A 285 -8.60 20.55 -6.07
C ASN A 285 -9.18 19.40 -6.89
N ALA A 286 -10.42 19.51 -7.32
CA ALA A 286 -10.96 18.59 -8.31
C ALA A 286 -10.25 18.79 -9.66
N ASP A 287 -10.06 17.70 -10.41
CA ASP A 287 -9.35 17.64 -11.70
C ASP A 287 -7.84 17.99 -11.63
N GLU A 288 -7.27 18.05 -10.43
CA GLU A 288 -5.83 18.19 -10.22
C GLU A 288 -5.22 16.89 -9.65
N SER A 289 -3.91 16.72 -9.84
CA SER A 289 -3.16 15.55 -9.37
C SER A 289 -2.40 15.79 -8.08
N THR A 290 -2.69 16.87 -7.37
CA THR A 290 -2.03 17.24 -6.11
C THR A 290 -3.03 17.47 -4.98
N TYR A 291 -2.54 17.31 -3.77
CA TYR A 291 -3.25 17.63 -2.54
C TYR A 291 -2.31 18.32 -1.55
N TYR A 292 -2.87 19.05 -0.60
CA TYR A 292 -2.13 19.82 0.38
C TYR A 292 -2.44 19.31 1.79
N LYS A 293 -1.42 18.92 2.54
CA LYS A 293 -1.58 18.63 3.98
C LYS A 293 -1.76 19.92 4.78
N GLU A 294 -2.25 19.80 6.02
CA GLU A 294 -2.37 20.91 6.97
C GLU A 294 -1.05 21.71 7.10
N SER A 295 0.09 21.05 7.00
CA SER A 295 1.42 21.68 7.00
C SER A 295 1.73 22.54 5.79
N GLY A 296 0.85 22.60 4.77
CA GLY A 296 1.05 23.28 3.50
C GLY A 296 1.98 22.56 2.52
N VAL A 297 2.36 21.31 2.83
CA VAL A 297 3.15 20.47 1.92
C VAL A 297 2.25 19.96 0.80
N GLU A 298 2.67 20.24 -0.45
CA GLU A 298 2.03 19.72 -1.67
C GLU A 298 2.57 18.31 -1.97
N LEU A 299 1.68 17.40 -2.28
CA LEU A 299 1.98 16.00 -2.58
C LEU A 299 1.15 15.53 -3.77
N ASP A 300 1.68 14.54 -4.51
CA ASP A 300 1.02 14.01 -5.69
C ASP A 300 -0.03 12.94 -5.36
N LEU A 301 -1.16 12.99 -6.09
CA LEU A 301 -2.10 11.89 -6.23
C LEU A 301 -1.59 10.92 -7.30
N MET A 302 -1.97 9.66 -7.22
CA MET A 302 -1.61 8.66 -8.25
C MET A 302 -2.23 8.99 -9.62
N VAL A 303 -3.44 9.50 -9.61
CA VAL A 303 -4.12 10.06 -10.78
C VAL A 303 -4.92 11.30 -10.35
N PRO A 304 -5.22 12.22 -11.27
CA PRO A 304 -6.01 13.40 -10.94
C PRO A 304 -7.34 13.04 -10.29
N ALA A 305 -7.76 13.84 -9.31
CA ALA A 305 -9.09 13.77 -8.74
C ALA A 305 -10.14 14.05 -9.83
N VAL A 306 -11.22 13.28 -9.88
CA VAL A 306 -12.27 13.41 -10.89
C VAL A 306 -13.54 13.96 -10.26
N LEU A 307 -14.05 15.05 -10.82
CA LEU A 307 -15.37 15.57 -10.47
C LEU A 307 -16.42 15.06 -11.48
N LYS A 308 -17.34 14.22 -11.01
CA LYS A 308 -18.44 13.67 -11.82
C LYS A 308 -19.75 13.87 -11.09
N ASP A 309 -20.73 14.48 -11.74
CA ASP A 309 -22.09 14.74 -11.21
C ASP A 309 -22.10 15.39 -9.80
N GLY A 310 -21.12 16.26 -9.52
CA GLY A 310 -20.97 16.93 -8.22
C GLY A 310 -20.32 16.08 -7.14
N THR A 311 -19.86 14.87 -7.47
CA THR A 311 -19.12 13.97 -6.59
C THR A 311 -17.66 13.92 -7.00
N THR A 312 -16.77 14.06 -6.02
CA THR A 312 -15.33 13.93 -6.23
C THR A 312 -14.91 12.49 -5.97
N PHE A 313 -14.20 11.94 -6.95
CA PHE A 313 -13.63 10.59 -6.91
C PHE A 313 -12.12 10.67 -6.88
N LEU A 314 -11.50 9.78 -6.10
CA LEU A 314 -10.07 9.51 -6.09
C LEU A 314 -9.83 8.05 -6.45
N ALA A 315 -8.61 7.75 -6.90
CA ALA A 315 -8.19 6.35 -7.01
C ALA A 315 -8.27 5.65 -5.65
N ALA A 316 -8.61 4.37 -5.66
CA ALA A 316 -8.72 3.56 -4.44
C ALA A 316 -7.45 3.64 -3.60
N GLU A 317 -6.29 3.61 -4.23
CA GLU A 317 -4.98 3.71 -3.59
C GLU A 317 -4.81 5.03 -2.85
N ASP A 318 -5.24 6.14 -3.46
CA ASP A 318 -5.19 7.47 -2.81
C ASP A 318 -6.15 7.55 -1.63
N VAL A 319 -7.35 6.97 -1.76
CA VAL A 319 -8.31 6.92 -0.63
C VAL A 319 -7.75 6.09 0.52
N LEU A 320 -7.17 4.90 0.24
CA LEU A 320 -6.53 4.07 1.25
C LEU A 320 -5.42 4.82 1.99
N ARG A 321 -4.55 5.49 1.23
CA ARG A 321 -3.42 6.24 1.74
C ARG A 321 -3.87 7.46 2.57
N LEU A 322 -4.72 8.31 2.00
CA LEU A 322 -5.12 9.58 2.58
C LEU A 322 -6.01 9.43 3.81
N GLN A 323 -6.82 8.36 3.86
CA GLN A 323 -7.68 8.03 4.99
C GLN A 323 -7.07 7.01 5.94
N ASN A 324 -5.82 6.59 5.70
CA ASN A 324 -5.13 5.55 6.46
C ASN A 324 -6.00 4.29 6.64
N LEU A 325 -6.47 3.75 5.50
CA LEU A 325 -7.35 2.57 5.48
C LEU A 325 -6.59 1.33 5.02
N LYS A 326 -6.96 0.18 5.57
CA LYS A 326 -6.54 -1.12 5.09
C LYS A 326 -7.52 -1.64 4.03
N LEU A 327 -6.99 -2.18 2.94
CA LEU A 327 -7.83 -2.85 1.93
C LEU A 327 -8.38 -4.16 2.50
N GLU A 328 -9.72 -4.32 2.44
CA GLU A 328 -10.39 -5.59 2.70
C GLU A 328 -10.48 -6.36 1.37
N VAL A 329 -9.97 -7.58 1.34
CA VAL A 329 -10.08 -8.50 0.20
C VAL A 329 -11.20 -9.51 0.50
N ARG A 330 -12.16 -9.65 -0.43
CA ARG A 330 -13.27 -10.61 -0.33
C ARG A 330 -13.21 -11.67 -1.41
#